data_a279c98eca641fe29188a523f3f5f97c
#
_entry.id   a279c98eca641fe29188a523f3f5f97c
#
_cell.length_a   1.000
_cell.length_b   1.000
_cell.length_c   1.000
_cell.angle_alpha   90.00
_cell.angle_beta   90.00
_cell.angle_gamma   90.00
#
_symmetry.space_group_name_H-M   'P 1'
#
loop_
_entity.id
_entity.type
_entity.pdbx_description
1 polymer ?
#
loop_
_entity_poly.entity_id
_entity_poly.type
_entity_poly.pdbx_seq_one_letter_code
_entity_poly.pdbx_strand_id
1 'polypeptide(L)'
;MTFDRSALKEAKRIVVKVGTSTITYANGKRNFEQIDRLARELADLQNQGKEMILVTSGAVAVGVDRLGLSEKPKTIPGKQAAAAVGQGILMHTYEKLFAEYGQIVAQVLLTKTESLDRHRYTNSRNTF
;
A
#
# COMPACT_ATOMS: atom_id res chain seq x y z
N MET A 1 8.84 -26.93 -10.00
CA MET A 1 8.78 -26.78 -8.54
C MET A 1 7.32 -26.64 -8.13
N THR A 2 6.83 -27.59 -7.39
CA THR A 2 5.44 -27.53 -6.92
C THR A 2 5.39 -26.68 -5.65
N PHE A 3 4.64 -25.60 -5.68
CA PHE A 3 4.46 -24.75 -4.52
C PHE A 3 3.41 -25.37 -3.58
N ASP A 4 3.84 -25.72 -2.38
CA ASP A 4 2.92 -26.25 -1.38
C ASP A 4 2.31 -25.09 -0.58
N ARG A 5 1.00 -24.88 -0.72
CA ARG A 5 0.27 -23.84 -0.02
C ARG A 5 0.28 -24.00 1.50
N SER A 6 0.49 -25.23 2.00
CA SER A 6 0.58 -25.46 3.44
C SER A 6 1.76 -24.73 4.06
N ALA A 7 2.84 -24.50 3.30
CA ALA A 7 4.01 -23.76 3.73
C ALA A 7 3.69 -22.29 4.09
N LEU A 8 2.61 -21.72 3.54
CA LEU A 8 2.20 -20.35 3.86
C LEU A 8 1.79 -20.20 5.33
N LYS A 9 1.25 -21.26 5.93
CA LYS A 9 0.87 -21.24 7.35
C LYS A 9 2.08 -21.07 8.26
N GLU A 10 3.22 -21.58 7.81
CA GLU A 10 4.48 -21.51 8.56
C GLU A 10 5.27 -20.23 8.32
N ALA A 11 4.85 -19.42 7.34
CA ALA A 11 5.52 -18.17 7.02
C ALA A 11 5.41 -17.21 8.20
N LYS A 12 6.56 -16.63 8.58
CA LYS A 12 6.63 -15.64 9.68
C LYS A 12 6.46 -14.22 9.16
N ARG A 13 7.01 -13.94 7.98
CA ARG A 13 6.90 -12.65 7.32
C ARG A 13 6.11 -12.81 6.04
N ILE A 14 5.06 -12.01 5.90
CA ILE A 14 4.13 -12.09 4.77
C ILE A 14 4.04 -10.73 4.11
N VAL A 15 4.27 -10.71 2.79
CA VAL A 15 4.10 -9.51 1.97
C VAL A 15 2.78 -9.64 1.21
N VAL A 16 1.90 -8.68 1.41
CA VAL A 16 0.61 -8.63 0.71
C VAL A 16 0.64 -7.45 -0.24
N LYS A 17 0.49 -7.72 -1.53
CA LYS A 17 0.42 -6.68 -2.55
C LYS A 17 -1.02 -6.47 -2.98
N VAL A 18 -1.47 -5.22 -2.94
CA VAL A 18 -2.81 -4.84 -3.39
C VAL A 18 -2.73 -3.81 -4.51
N GLY A 19 -3.48 -4.08 -5.57
CA GLY A 19 -3.60 -3.17 -6.71
C GLY A 19 -4.65 -2.09 -6.47
N THR A 20 -4.66 -1.10 -7.35
CA THR A 20 -5.58 0.04 -7.29
C THR A 20 -7.04 -0.40 -7.24
N SER A 21 -7.43 -1.34 -8.10
CA SER A 21 -8.81 -1.82 -8.19
C SER A 21 -9.31 -2.55 -6.94
N THR A 22 -8.39 -2.99 -6.09
CA THR A 22 -8.77 -3.63 -4.82
C THR A 22 -9.23 -2.60 -3.79
N ILE A 23 -8.64 -1.41 -3.80
CA ILE A 23 -8.87 -0.40 -2.77
C ILE A 23 -9.67 0.81 -3.26
N THR A 24 -10.00 0.87 -4.55
CA THR A 24 -10.82 1.94 -5.12
C THR A 24 -11.96 1.35 -5.94
N TYR A 25 -13.04 2.11 -6.02
CA TYR A 25 -14.10 1.86 -7.00
C TYR A 25 -13.66 2.34 -8.39
N ALA A 26 -14.43 1.98 -9.42
CA ALA A 26 -14.14 2.38 -10.80
C ALA A 26 -14.08 3.91 -10.98
N ASN A 27 -14.80 4.66 -10.16
CA ASN A 27 -14.81 6.12 -10.17
C ASN A 27 -13.62 6.76 -9.43
N GLY A 28 -12.67 5.96 -8.94
CA GLY A 28 -11.49 6.44 -8.22
C GLY A 28 -11.69 6.70 -6.74
N LYS A 29 -12.93 6.65 -6.25
CA LYS A 29 -13.21 6.82 -4.81
C LYS A 29 -12.70 5.62 -4.02
N ARG A 30 -12.24 5.89 -2.80
CA ARG A 30 -11.72 4.84 -1.93
C ARG A 30 -12.84 3.87 -1.53
N ASN A 31 -12.57 2.59 -1.65
CA ASN A 31 -13.46 1.53 -1.17
C ASN A 31 -13.15 1.23 0.30
N PHE A 32 -13.79 1.97 1.19
CA PHE A 32 -13.52 1.88 2.62
C PHE A 32 -13.80 0.50 3.20
N GLU A 33 -14.83 -0.18 2.70
CA GLU A 33 -15.16 -1.54 3.17
C GLU A 33 -14.00 -2.50 2.90
N GLN A 34 -13.44 -2.47 1.69
CA GLN A 34 -12.32 -3.34 1.33
C GLN A 34 -11.03 -2.94 2.04
N ILE A 35 -10.77 -1.65 2.19
CA ILE A 35 -9.59 -1.18 2.90
C ILE A 35 -9.67 -1.56 4.38
N ASP A 36 -10.82 -1.38 5.01
CA ASP A 36 -11.05 -1.77 6.41
C ASP A 36 -10.90 -3.26 6.61
N ARG A 37 -11.48 -4.06 5.72
CA ARG A 37 -11.37 -5.52 5.77
C ARG A 37 -9.92 -5.97 5.66
N LEU A 38 -9.18 -5.37 4.73
CA LEU A 38 -7.75 -5.63 4.55
C LEU A 38 -6.96 -5.27 5.83
N ALA A 39 -7.19 -4.08 6.37
CA ALA A 39 -6.52 -3.63 7.58
C ALA A 39 -6.80 -4.56 8.76
N ARG A 40 -8.05 -4.97 8.93
CA ARG A 40 -8.46 -5.87 10.01
C ARG A 40 -7.79 -7.25 9.88
N GLU A 41 -7.77 -7.83 8.68
CA GLU A 41 -7.15 -9.13 8.45
C GLU A 41 -5.63 -9.08 8.66
N LEU A 42 -4.97 -8.03 8.20
CA LEU A 42 -3.54 -7.85 8.41
C LEU A 42 -3.20 -7.62 9.88
N ALA A 43 -4.00 -6.84 10.59
CA ALA A 43 -3.84 -6.60 12.02
C ALA A 43 -4.01 -7.90 12.81
N ASP A 44 -4.97 -8.73 12.43
CA ASP A 44 -5.20 -10.03 13.08
C ASP A 44 -4.00 -10.95 12.91
N LEU A 45 -3.44 -11.03 11.72
CA LEU A 45 -2.23 -11.83 11.45
C LEU A 45 -1.01 -11.29 12.22
N GLN A 46 -0.87 -9.98 12.30
CA GLN A 46 0.19 -9.35 13.10
C GLN A 46 0.05 -9.73 14.58
N ASN A 47 -1.18 -9.71 15.11
CA ASN A 47 -1.46 -10.11 16.49
C ASN A 47 -1.20 -11.60 16.74
N GLN A 48 -1.24 -12.43 15.70
CA GLN A 48 -0.88 -13.84 15.78
C GLN A 48 0.65 -14.07 15.78
N GLY A 49 1.43 -13.00 15.71
CA GLY A 49 2.90 -13.07 15.71
C GLY A 49 3.53 -13.07 14.32
N LYS A 50 2.75 -12.83 13.27
CA LYS A 50 3.29 -12.67 11.92
C LYS A 50 3.82 -11.25 11.73
N GLU A 51 4.83 -11.11 10.88
CA GLU A 51 5.34 -9.80 10.44
C GLU A 51 4.67 -9.46 9.10
N MET A 52 3.82 -8.46 9.10
CA MET A 52 3.03 -8.10 7.92
C MET A 52 3.62 -6.90 7.20
N ILE A 53 3.76 -7.02 5.88
CA ILE A 53 4.20 -5.93 5.00
C ILE A 53 3.13 -5.75 3.93
N LEU A 54 2.58 -4.55 3.84
CA LEU A 54 1.58 -4.21 2.83
C LEU A 54 2.22 -3.38 1.72
N VAL A 55 2.17 -3.88 0.51
CA VAL A 55 2.59 -3.15 -0.69
C VAL A 55 1.33 -2.68 -1.40
N THR A 56 1.12 -1.39 -1.42
CA THR A 56 -0.10 -0.79 -1.94
C THR A 56 0.17 0.14 -3.12
N SER A 57 -0.75 0.19 -4.05
CA SER A 57 -0.80 1.17 -5.14
C SER A 57 -2.10 1.96 -5.04
N GLY A 58 -2.34 2.85 -6.00
CA GLY A 58 -3.60 3.61 -6.05
C GLY A 58 -3.48 5.09 -5.71
N ALA A 59 -2.29 5.58 -5.40
CA ALA A 59 -2.09 6.99 -5.07
C ALA A 59 -2.56 7.93 -6.18
N VAL A 60 -2.28 7.60 -7.44
CA VAL A 60 -2.72 8.43 -8.58
C VAL A 60 -4.25 8.48 -8.65
N ALA A 61 -4.91 7.33 -8.54
CA ALA A 61 -6.38 7.26 -8.61
C ALA A 61 -7.03 8.07 -7.48
N VAL A 62 -6.53 7.93 -6.28
CA VAL A 62 -7.01 8.70 -5.11
C VAL A 62 -6.77 10.19 -5.31
N GLY A 63 -5.61 10.58 -5.86
CA GLY A 63 -5.30 11.98 -6.16
C GLY A 63 -6.19 12.56 -7.25
N VAL A 64 -6.47 11.81 -8.30
CA VAL A 64 -7.39 12.19 -9.38
C VAL A 64 -8.79 12.48 -8.81
N ASP A 65 -9.30 11.59 -7.99
CA ASP A 65 -10.58 11.80 -7.33
C ASP A 65 -10.57 13.05 -6.45
N ARG A 66 -9.57 13.20 -5.62
CA ARG A 66 -9.47 14.32 -4.68
C ARG A 66 -9.34 15.67 -5.38
N LEU A 67 -8.61 15.71 -6.49
CA LEU A 67 -8.43 16.93 -7.28
C LEU A 67 -9.62 17.21 -8.20
N GLY A 68 -10.58 16.32 -8.28
CA GLY A 68 -11.76 16.46 -9.13
C GLY A 68 -11.43 16.42 -10.63
N LEU A 69 -10.38 15.72 -11.01
CA LEU A 69 -10.01 15.58 -12.42
C LEU A 69 -10.96 14.62 -13.11
N SER A 70 -11.34 14.97 -14.36
CA SER A 70 -12.25 14.15 -15.16
C SER A 70 -11.60 12.86 -15.68
N GLU A 71 -10.29 12.86 -15.82
CA GLU A 71 -9.52 11.72 -16.29
C GLU A 71 -8.12 11.70 -15.68
N LYS A 72 -7.45 10.55 -15.78
CA LYS A 72 -6.08 10.38 -15.32
C LYS A 72 -5.15 11.28 -16.14
N PRO A 73 -4.21 12.01 -15.48
CA PRO A 73 -3.24 12.84 -16.19
C PRO A 73 -2.41 12.03 -17.18
N LYS A 74 -2.13 12.61 -18.33
CA LYS A 74 -1.34 11.97 -19.39
C LYS A 74 0.14 12.32 -19.31
N THR A 75 0.48 13.41 -18.62
CA THR A 75 1.86 13.87 -18.44
C THR A 75 2.49 13.30 -17.19
N ILE A 76 3.81 13.16 -17.18
CA ILE A 76 4.55 12.70 -16.00
C ILE A 76 4.37 13.67 -14.83
N PRO A 77 4.55 15.00 -15.01
CA PRO A 77 4.31 15.95 -13.92
C PRO A 77 2.89 15.90 -13.36
N GLY A 78 1.90 15.72 -14.23
CA GLY A 78 0.50 15.58 -13.82
C GLY A 78 0.26 14.33 -12.98
N LYS A 79 0.82 13.20 -13.39
CA LYS A 79 0.75 11.94 -12.62
C LYS A 79 1.45 12.07 -11.28
N GLN A 80 2.62 12.71 -11.25
CA GLN A 80 3.37 12.94 -10.02
C GLN A 80 2.59 13.84 -9.05
N ALA A 81 1.96 14.89 -9.55
CA ALA A 81 1.13 15.77 -8.73
C ALA A 81 -0.07 15.03 -8.13
N ALA A 82 -0.78 14.26 -8.95
CA ALA A 82 -1.89 13.44 -8.49
C ALA A 82 -1.43 12.39 -7.46
N ALA A 83 -0.30 11.73 -7.71
CA ALA A 83 0.27 10.76 -6.80
C ALA A 83 0.65 11.39 -5.45
N ALA A 84 1.25 12.58 -5.46
CA ALA A 84 1.63 13.28 -4.25
C ALA A 84 0.43 13.60 -3.35
N VAL A 85 -0.66 14.09 -3.95
CA VAL A 85 -1.91 14.34 -3.23
C VAL A 85 -2.54 13.03 -2.74
N GLY A 86 -2.63 12.05 -3.63
CA GLY A 86 -3.27 10.76 -3.32
C GLY A 86 -2.50 9.94 -2.30
N GLN A 87 -1.17 10.00 -2.32
CA GLN A 87 -0.34 9.25 -1.38
C GLN A 87 -0.59 9.69 0.06
N GLY A 88 -0.63 10.99 0.32
CA GLY A 88 -0.92 11.51 1.65
C GLY A 88 -2.29 11.05 2.15
N ILE A 89 -3.30 11.12 1.30
CA ILE A 89 -4.66 10.70 1.64
C ILE A 89 -4.73 9.19 1.90
N LEU A 90 -4.11 8.41 1.02
CA LEU A 90 -4.11 6.95 1.12
C LEU A 90 -3.40 6.48 2.38
N MET A 91 -2.25 7.04 2.68
CA MET A 91 -1.50 6.70 3.90
C MET A 91 -2.26 7.09 5.15
N HIS A 92 -2.91 8.26 5.16
CA HIS A 92 -3.76 8.67 6.28
C HIS A 92 -4.93 7.69 6.47
N THR A 93 -5.53 7.22 5.39
CA THR A 93 -6.60 6.22 5.43
C THR A 93 -6.11 4.92 6.08
N TYR A 94 -4.96 4.40 5.66
CA TYR A 94 -4.38 3.20 6.26
C TYR A 94 -4.03 3.41 7.74
N GLU A 95 -3.36 4.50 8.05
CA GLU A 95 -2.96 4.83 9.42
C GLU A 95 -4.18 4.86 10.36
N LYS A 96 -5.25 5.53 9.94
CA LYS A 96 -6.48 5.63 10.70
C LYS A 96 -7.12 4.25 10.93
N LEU A 97 -7.22 3.44 9.89
CA LEU A 97 -7.85 2.12 9.99
C LEU A 97 -7.00 1.15 10.81
N PHE A 98 -5.69 1.14 10.62
CA PHE A 98 -4.82 0.30 11.44
C PHE A 98 -4.80 0.73 12.90
N ALA A 99 -4.92 2.02 13.19
CA ALA A 99 -5.01 2.51 14.56
C ALA A 99 -6.26 1.99 15.27
N GLU A 100 -7.38 1.83 14.56
CA GLU A 100 -8.59 1.20 15.08
C GLU A 100 -8.32 -0.21 15.62
N TYR A 101 -7.37 -0.93 15.02
CA TYR A 101 -6.98 -2.28 15.40
C TYR A 101 -5.70 -2.32 16.24
N GLY A 102 -5.30 -1.17 16.80
CA GLY A 102 -4.16 -1.06 17.70
C GLY A 102 -2.79 -1.22 17.05
N GLN A 103 -2.70 -1.04 15.72
CA GLN A 103 -1.46 -1.21 14.99
C GLN A 103 -0.81 0.14 14.67
N ILE A 104 0.52 0.18 14.78
CA ILE A 104 1.34 1.29 14.34
C ILE A 104 1.84 0.95 12.94
N VAL A 105 1.73 1.90 12.01
CA VAL A 105 2.22 1.74 10.65
C VAL A 105 3.38 2.69 10.38
N ALA A 106 4.31 2.24 9.57
CA ALA A 106 5.38 3.06 9.02
C ALA A 106 5.36 2.94 7.51
N GLN A 107 5.71 4.01 6.83
CA GLN A 107 5.74 4.06 5.38
C GLN A 107 7.17 4.01 4.87
N VAL A 108 7.40 3.15 3.88
CA VAL A 108 8.63 3.14 3.09
C VAL A 108 8.26 3.45 1.65
N LEU A 109 8.84 4.50 1.09
CA LEU A 109 8.67 4.86 -0.31
C LEU A 109 9.80 4.23 -1.13
N LEU A 110 9.41 3.36 -2.06
CA LEU A 110 10.34 2.71 -2.97
C LEU A 110 10.11 3.24 -4.38
N THR A 111 11.17 3.72 -5.00
CA THR A 111 11.16 4.14 -6.39
C THR A 111 12.20 3.32 -7.17
N LYS A 112 12.11 3.39 -8.49
CA LYS A 112 13.10 2.76 -9.35
C LYS A 112 14.52 3.26 -9.05
N THR A 113 14.65 4.51 -8.65
CA THR A 113 15.93 5.12 -8.28
C THR A 113 16.57 4.42 -7.08
N GLU A 114 15.80 4.09 -6.05
CA GLU A 114 16.30 3.35 -4.89
C GLU A 114 16.81 1.97 -5.28
N SER A 115 16.12 1.30 -6.21
CA SER A 115 16.55 -0.03 -6.70
C SER A 115 17.82 0.01 -7.52
N LEU A 116 18.10 1.11 -8.22
CA LEU A 116 19.28 1.29 -9.07
C LEU A 116 20.46 1.89 -8.31
N ASP A 117 20.24 2.65 -7.27
CA ASP A 117 21.26 3.22 -6.41
C ASP A 117 21.60 2.22 -5.30
N ARG A 118 22.84 1.72 -5.31
CA ARG A 118 23.29 0.68 -4.38
C ARG A 118 23.15 1.09 -2.91
N HIS A 119 23.45 2.35 -2.60
CA HIS A 119 23.36 2.84 -1.22
C HIS A 119 21.90 2.92 -0.77
N ARG A 120 21.04 3.50 -1.59
CA ARG A 120 19.59 3.60 -1.33
C ARG A 120 18.94 2.23 -1.25
N TYR A 121 19.33 1.32 -2.15
CA TYR A 121 18.87 -0.06 -2.13
C TYR A 121 19.20 -0.74 -0.80
N THR A 122 20.45 -0.61 -0.34
CA THR A 122 20.89 -1.20 0.93
C THR A 122 20.11 -0.61 2.11
N ASN A 123 19.91 0.70 2.14
CA ASN A 123 19.13 1.35 3.18
C ASN A 123 17.69 0.88 3.21
N SER A 124 17.04 0.79 2.05
CA SER A 124 15.67 0.30 1.94
C SER A 124 15.57 -1.16 2.39
N ARG A 125 16.51 -2.00 1.95
CA ARG A 125 16.56 -3.41 2.34
C ARG A 125 16.73 -3.57 3.84
N ASN A 126 17.56 -2.76 4.49
CA ASN A 126 17.81 -2.84 5.92
C ASN A 126 16.63 -2.34 6.76
N THR A 127 15.73 -1.52 6.18
CA THR A 127 14.52 -1.04 6.84
C THR A 127 13.49 -2.18 7.03
N PHE A 128 13.42 -3.07 6.05
CA PHE A 128 12.55 -4.23 6.14
C PHE A 128 13.21 -5.34 6.96
#